data_4aca30f2121cc3d3fe9acf01b970cd03
#
_entry.id   4aca30f2121cc3d3fe9acf01b970cd03
#
_cell.length_a   1.000
_cell.length_b   1.000
_cell.length_c   1.000
_cell.angle_alpha   90.00
_cell.angle_beta   90.00
_cell.angle_gamma   90.00
#
_symmetry.space_group_name_H-M   'P 1'
#
loop_
_entity.id
_entity.type
_entity.pdbx_description
1 polymer ?
#
loop_
_entity_poly.entity_id
_entity_poly.type
_entity_poly.pdbx_seq_one_letter_code
_entity_poly.pdbx_strand_id
1 'polypeptide(L)'
;MRLILLEPQLRHSPSDNNLAAIQALIDDSSLALSAEDVLLLPERFHFGPSQESYVSDLTSLARRLACHVVGGSHQEQREGRALNAGLAVAPDGAIVGRYEKLRPYANERGWVSPGSELGELTIGGRNVLVLICADFWFSDLIQRARRLPDLVLVPALSVTRKPTPEYSRALWRHLCIARAYEFGAYVGVSDWGYPSELVPAAETTPDVRALRAAGELPRFSSGVAGFADPTTTDPERMFQPVGSSAIRAYPIDFGALETFRRDRIDRGFFWKGSKDPA
;
A
#
# COMPACT_ATOMS: atom_id res chain seq x y z
N MET A 1 -3.83 18.07 3.79
CA MET A 1 -3.18 16.74 3.69
C MET A 1 -3.07 16.34 2.23
N ARG A 2 -1.94 15.82 1.82
CA ARG A 2 -1.78 15.12 0.52
C ARG A 2 -1.34 13.70 0.79
N LEU A 3 -1.78 12.77 -0.04
CA LEU A 3 -1.29 11.40 -0.07
C LEU A 3 -0.24 11.30 -1.19
N ILE A 4 0.96 10.88 -0.84
CA ILE A 4 2.06 10.69 -1.78
C ILE A 4 2.20 9.19 -2.04
N LEU A 5 1.99 8.80 -3.29
CA LEU A 5 2.05 7.43 -3.75
C LEU A 5 3.25 7.19 -4.66
N LEU A 6 3.82 6.01 -4.57
CA LEU A 6 5.05 5.63 -5.25
C LEU A 6 4.84 4.41 -6.15
N GLU A 7 5.57 4.40 -7.27
CA GLU A 7 5.70 3.25 -8.17
C GLU A 7 7.17 3.08 -8.63
N PRO A 8 8.14 2.96 -7.68
CA PRO A 8 9.56 2.86 -8.00
C PRO A 8 9.90 1.50 -8.63
N GLN A 9 10.87 1.48 -9.54
CA GLN A 9 11.49 0.23 -9.97
C GLN A 9 12.42 -0.27 -8.86
N LEU A 10 12.09 -1.42 -8.29
CA LEU A 10 12.81 -2.03 -7.18
C LEU A 10 13.36 -3.40 -7.57
N ARG A 11 14.26 -3.93 -6.75
CA ARG A 11 14.88 -5.25 -6.94
C ARG A 11 14.58 -6.17 -5.78
N HIS A 12 14.26 -7.40 -6.08
CA HIS A 12 14.00 -8.44 -5.10
C HIS A 12 15.30 -9.14 -4.69
N SER A 13 16.18 -8.40 -4.00
CA SER A 13 17.46 -8.95 -3.55
C SER A 13 17.89 -8.31 -2.22
N PRO A 14 18.34 -9.11 -1.24
CA PRO A 14 18.87 -8.58 0.02
C PRO A 14 20.12 -7.69 -0.14
N SER A 15 20.82 -7.79 -1.25
CA SER A 15 21.98 -6.95 -1.54
C SER A 15 21.62 -5.58 -2.11
N ASP A 16 20.38 -5.39 -2.57
CA ASP A 16 19.94 -4.14 -3.17
C ASP A 16 19.36 -3.18 -2.12
N ASN A 17 19.82 -1.93 -2.17
CA ASN A 17 19.30 -0.89 -1.30
C ASN A 17 18.09 -0.20 -1.96
N ASN A 18 16.93 -0.83 -1.83
CA ASN A 18 15.68 -0.27 -2.35
C ASN A 18 15.28 1.06 -1.66
N LEU A 19 15.69 1.26 -0.41
CA LEU A 19 15.45 2.53 0.28
C LEU A 19 16.17 3.68 -0.41
N ALA A 20 17.42 3.48 -0.85
CA ALA A 20 18.17 4.49 -1.58
C ALA A 20 17.50 4.84 -2.92
N ALA A 21 16.97 3.84 -3.63
CA ALA A 21 16.22 4.07 -4.87
C ALA A 21 14.94 4.88 -4.62
N ILE A 22 14.22 4.60 -3.54
CA ILE A 22 13.04 5.37 -3.13
C ILE A 22 13.43 6.80 -2.74
N GLN A 23 14.51 6.97 -1.98
CA GLN A 23 14.99 8.29 -1.58
C GLN A 23 15.39 9.14 -2.79
N ALA A 24 16.13 8.55 -3.73
CA ALA A 24 16.49 9.25 -4.98
C ALA A 24 15.25 9.67 -5.77
N LEU A 25 14.25 8.79 -5.90
CA LEU A 25 12.99 9.13 -6.57
C LEU A 25 12.27 10.33 -5.91
N ILE A 26 12.26 10.38 -4.58
CA ILE A 26 11.63 11.48 -3.83
C ILE A 26 12.43 12.76 -4.05
N ASP A 27 13.75 12.71 -3.95
CA ASP A 27 14.63 13.88 -4.10
C ASP A 27 14.55 14.46 -5.54
N ASP A 28 14.49 13.59 -6.55
CA ASP A 28 14.37 14.00 -7.96
C ASP A 28 12.98 14.59 -8.29
N SER A 29 11.96 14.26 -7.50
CA SER A 29 10.57 14.70 -7.76
C SER A 29 10.32 16.18 -7.51
N SER A 30 11.20 16.88 -6.82
CA SER A 30 11.04 18.28 -6.38
C SER A 30 9.76 18.54 -5.55
N LEU A 31 9.14 17.51 -4.98
CA LEU A 31 7.98 17.64 -4.12
C LEU A 31 8.39 18.22 -2.75
N ALA A 32 7.92 19.43 -2.45
CA ALA A 32 8.00 19.95 -1.10
C ALA A 32 6.97 19.23 -0.22
N LEU A 33 7.45 18.40 0.72
CA LEU A 33 6.61 17.69 1.67
C LEU A 33 6.40 18.49 2.95
N SER A 34 5.35 18.20 3.69
CA SER A 34 4.98 18.85 4.94
C SER A 34 4.51 17.85 5.99
N ALA A 35 4.42 18.30 7.24
CA ALA A 35 3.98 17.46 8.36
C ALA A 35 2.52 16.93 8.22
N GLU A 36 1.74 17.54 7.33
CA GLU A 36 0.38 17.09 7.04
C GLU A 36 0.31 16.02 5.95
N ASP A 37 1.42 15.76 5.26
CA ASP A 37 1.45 14.81 4.15
C ASP A 37 1.69 13.38 4.64
N VAL A 38 1.19 12.42 3.88
CA VAL A 38 1.35 10.99 4.13
C VAL A 38 2.02 10.34 2.93
N LEU A 39 3.22 9.84 3.12
CA LEU A 39 3.96 9.05 2.15
C LEU A 39 3.66 7.56 2.36
N LEU A 40 3.20 6.87 1.33
CA LEU A 40 3.00 5.42 1.36
C LEU A 40 4.13 4.73 0.61
N LEU A 41 4.85 3.84 1.28
CA LEU A 41 5.86 2.97 0.66
C LEU A 41 5.24 1.65 0.20
N PRO A 42 5.83 0.97 -0.82
CA PRO A 42 5.30 -0.28 -1.33
C PRO A 42 5.59 -1.48 -0.42
N GLU A 43 4.88 -2.59 -0.62
CA GLU A 43 5.08 -3.85 0.09
C GLU A 43 6.48 -4.41 -0.13
N ARG A 44 7.11 -4.95 0.93
CA ARG A 44 8.38 -5.68 0.88
C ARG A 44 9.52 -4.92 0.16
N PHE A 45 9.53 -3.62 0.28
CA PHE A 45 10.63 -2.82 -0.29
C PHE A 45 11.94 -2.96 0.50
N HIS A 46 11.85 -3.30 1.79
CA HIS A 46 12.98 -3.32 2.71
C HIS A 46 13.47 -4.75 2.95
N PHE A 47 14.74 -4.99 2.64
CA PHE A 47 15.46 -6.24 2.85
C PHE A 47 16.57 -6.10 3.90
N GLY A 48 16.44 -5.16 4.83
CA GLY A 48 17.39 -4.99 5.91
C GLY A 48 17.50 -6.22 6.79
N PRO A 49 18.63 -6.38 7.49
CA PRO A 49 18.95 -7.60 8.24
C PRO A 49 18.07 -7.81 9.48
N SER A 50 17.40 -6.76 9.95
CA SER A 50 16.59 -6.84 11.17
C SER A 50 15.41 -5.87 11.15
N GLN A 51 14.50 -6.11 12.08
CA GLN A 51 13.39 -5.20 12.36
C GLN A 51 13.89 -3.82 12.83
N GLU A 52 14.98 -3.80 13.61
CA GLU A 52 15.57 -2.56 14.11
C GLU A 52 16.08 -1.70 12.95
N SER A 53 16.70 -2.31 11.93
CA SER A 53 17.13 -1.57 10.73
C SER A 53 15.95 -0.97 9.99
N TYR A 54 14.86 -1.71 9.79
CA TYR A 54 13.65 -1.21 9.18
C TYR A 54 13.04 -0.03 9.96
N VAL A 55 12.93 -0.16 11.29
CA VAL A 55 12.41 0.92 12.15
C VAL A 55 13.31 2.15 12.08
N SER A 56 14.62 1.97 12.17
CA SER A 56 15.61 3.06 12.10
C SER A 56 15.54 3.80 10.77
N ASP A 57 15.44 3.06 9.67
CA ASP A 57 15.37 3.60 8.32
C ASP A 57 14.10 4.42 8.10
N LEU A 58 12.95 3.92 8.55
CA LEU A 58 11.68 4.65 8.45
C LEU A 58 11.66 5.89 9.33
N THR A 59 12.17 5.79 10.56
CA THR A 59 12.27 6.93 11.49
C THR A 59 13.15 8.03 10.89
N SER A 60 14.30 7.66 10.33
CA SER A 60 15.20 8.59 9.66
C SER A 60 14.55 9.23 8.43
N LEU A 61 13.84 8.43 7.63
CA LEU A 61 13.13 8.92 6.46
C LEU A 61 12.04 9.93 6.84
N ALA A 62 11.19 9.61 7.83
CA ALA A 62 10.11 10.47 8.28
C ALA A 62 10.62 11.82 8.79
N ARG A 63 11.69 11.81 9.60
CA ARG A 63 12.34 13.03 10.09
C ARG A 63 12.96 13.85 8.96
N ARG A 64 13.66 13.20 8.02
CA ARG A 64 14.28 13.88 6.88
C ARG A 64 13.24 14.56 6.00
N LEU A 65 12.12 13.89 5.75
CA LEU A 65 11.05 14.40 4.89
C LEU A 65 10.06 15.30 5.62
N ALA A 66 10.12 15.35 6.95
CA ALA A 66 9.18 16.07 7.82
C ALA A 66 7.71 15.74 7.50
N CYS A 67 7.39 14.47 7.16
CA CYS A 67 6.04 14.01 6.85
C CYS A 67 5.75 12.66 7.51
N HIS A 68 4.48 12.25 7.54
CA HIS A 68 4.12 10.90 7.97
C HIS A 68 4.59 9.88 6.90
N VAL A 69 5.13 8.76 7.36
CA VAL A 69 5.54 7.65 6.48
C VAL A 69 4.79 6.39 6.89
N VAL A 70 3.97 5.85 6.00
CA VAL A 70 3.42 4.49 6.10
C VAL A 70 4.40 3.57 5.39
N GLY A 71 5.11 2.77 6.17
CA GLY A 71 6.39 2.16 5.80
C GLY A 71 6.29 0.93 4.90
N GLY A 72 5.27 0.80 4.09
CA GLY A 72 5.15 -0.37 3.22
C GLY A 72 5.10 -1.66 4.04
N SER A 73 6.03 -2.57 3.79
CA SER A 73 6.23 -3.71 4.69
C SER A 73 7.61 -4.33 4.53
N HIS A 74 7.95 -5.18 5.50
CA HIS A 74 9.16 -5.99 5.52
C HIS A 74 8.86 -7.38 6.09
N GLN A 75 9.84 -8.29 6.01
CA GLN A 75 9.75 -9.57 6.69
C GLN A 75 10.21 -9.41 8.13
N GLU A 76 9.36 -9.75 9.07
CA GLU A 76 9.65 -9.71 10.50
C GLU A 76 9.65 -11.12 11.09
N GLN A 77 10.62 -11.40 11.97
CA GLN A 77 10.61 -12.60 12.80
C GLN A 77 10.13 -12.22 14.19
N ARG A 78 9.02 -12.81 14.63
CA ARG A 78 8.45 -12.58 15.96
C ARG A 78 7.94 -13.89 16.55
N GLU A 79 8.45 -14.26 17.72
CA GLU A 79 8.05 -15.47 18.44
C GLU A 79 8.10 -16.75 17.59
N GLY A 80 9.15 -16.89 16.78
CA GLY A 80 9.33 -18.03 15.86
C GLY A 80 8.43 -18.02 14.62
N ARG A 81 7.67 -16.93 14.39
CA ARG A 81 6.80 -16.76 13.21
C ARG A 81 7.40 -15.73 12.27
N ALA A 82 7.41 -16.03 10.99
CA ALA A 82 7.71 -15.05 9.96
C ALA A 82 6.43 -14.27 9.62
N LEU A 83 6.46 -12.97 9.71
CA LEU A 83 5.35 -12.07 9.40
C LEU A 83 5.73 -11.15 8.24
N ASN A 84 4.74 -10.76 7.43
CA ASN A 84 4.83 -9.62 6.54
C ASN A 84 4.17 -8.45 7.27
N ALA A 85 4.96 -7.52 7.78
CA ALA A 85 4.51 -6.48 8.71
C ALA A 85 5.05 -5.11 8.34
N GLY A 86 4.39 -4.08 8.81
CA GLY A 86 4.81 -2.71 8.62
C GLY A 86 4.43 -1.81 9.80
N LEU A 87 4.89 -0.58 9.74
CA LEU A 87 4.55 0.45 10.72
C LEU A 87 4.41 1.82 10.05
N ALA A 88 3.72 2.71 10.72
CA ALA A 88 3.64 4.11 10.36
C ALA A 88 4.42 4.96 11.36
N VAL A 89 5.08 6.00 10.84
CA VAL A 89 5.94 6.91 11.60
C VAL A 89 5.48 8.35 11.37
N ALA A 90 5.42 9.13 12.43
CA ALA A 90 5.12 10.55 12.39
C ALA A 90 6.35 11.38 11.96
N PRO A 91 6.18 12.67 11.60
CA PRO A 91 7.27 13.54 11.15
C PRO A 91 8.41 13.70 12.16
N ASP A 92 8.15 13.55 13.45
CA ASP A 92 9.15 13.60 14.53
C ASP A 92 9.87 12.26 14.77
N GLY A 93 9.46 11.22 14.02
CA GLY A 93 9.99 9.86 14.13
C GLY A 93 9.28 8.98 15.15
N ALA A 94 8.21 9.44 15.79
CA ALA A 94 7.41 8.61 16.68
C ALA A 94 6.63 7.54 15.89
N ILE A 95 6.58 6.30 16.42
CA ILE A 95 5.77 5.24 15.82
C ILE A 95 4.29 5.53 16.09
N VAL A 96 3.51 5.69 15.02
CA VAL A 96 2.06 5.91 15.07
C VAL A 96 1.31 4.60 15.32
N GLY A 97 1.77 3.51 14.74
CA GLY A 97 1.19 2.18 14.90
C GLY A 97 1.78 1.16 13.97
N ARG A 98 1.35 -0.09 14.12
CA ARG A 98 1.81 -1.26 13.37
C ARG A 98 0.64 -1.91 12.64
N TYR A 99 0.96 -2.71 11.63
CA TYR A 99 0.01 -3.50 10.87
C TYR A 99 0.68 -4.75 10.32
N GLU A 100 -0.11 -5.77 10.06
CA GLU A 100 0.35 -7.07 9.59
C GLU A 100 -0.48 -7.53 8.39
N LYS A 101 0.14 -8.29 7.50
CA LYS A 101 -0.59 -8.96 6.41
C LYS A 101 -1.40 -10.10 6.99
N LEU A 102 -2.71 -9.99 6.91
CA LEU A 102 -3.64 -10.97 7.48
C LEU A 102 -3.81 -12.20 6.58
N ARG A 103 -3.60 -12.03 5.27
CA ARG A 103 -3.80 -13.07 4.26
C ARG A 103 -2.57 -13.22 3.35
N PRO A 104 -1.57 -14.00 3.78
CA PRO A 104 -0.45 -14.34 2.92
C PRO A 104 -0.93 -14.89 1.57
N TYR A 105 -0.31 -14.45 0.47
CA TYR A 105 -0.75 -14.77 -0.89
C TYR A 105 0.22 -15.70 -1.61
N ALA A 106 -0.32 -16.64 -2.39
CA ALA A 106 0.44 -17.56 -3.23
C ALA A 106 1.58 -18.26 -2.45
N ASN A 107 2.81 -18.12 -2.93
CA ASN A 107 3.98 -18.77 -2.33
C ASN A 107 4.31 -18.28 -0.91
N GLU A 108 3.86 -17.08 -0.55
CA GLU A 108 3.98 -16.55 0.82
C GLU A 108 3.40 -17.50 1.88
N ARG A 109 2.32 -18.23 1.53
CA ARG A 109 1.66 -19.19 2.44
C ARG A 109 2.57 -20.28 2.99
N GLY A 110 3.66 -20.56 2.29
CA GLY A 110 4.61 -21.62 2.70
C GLY A 110 5.58 -21.16 3.79
N TRP A 111 5.72 -19.84 4.03
CA TRP A 111 6.75 -19.32 4.91
C TRP A 111 6.34 -18.07 5.72
N VAL A 112 5.28 -17.36 5.33
CA VAL A 112 4.71 -16.25 6.11
C VAL A 112 3.48 -16.74 6.88
N SER A 113 3.46 -16.48 8.17
CA SER A 113 2.29 -16.71 9.01
C SER A 113 1.25 -15.60 8.79
N PRO A 114 -0.06 -15.92 8.80
CA PRO A 114 -1.10 -14.89 8.88
C PRO A 114 -0.89 -13.96 10.08
N GLY A 115 -1.00 -12.68 9.86
CA GLY A 115 -1.00 -11.67 10.91
C GLY A 115 -2.29 -11.69 11.74
N SER A 116 -2.27 -10.96 12.83
CA SER A 116 -3.42 -10.81 13.74
C SER A 116 -3.87 -9.36 13.91
N GLU A 117 -3.00 -8.41 13.59
CA GLU A 117 -3.23 -6.98 13.80
C GLU A 117 -3.72 -6.31 12.52
N LEU A 118 -4.99 -5.87 12.54
CA LEU A 118 -5.53 -5.01 11.49
C LEU A 118 -4.93 -3.62 11.60
N GLY A 119 -4.48 -3.06 10.49
CA GLY A 119 -3.77 -1.79 10.43
C GLY A 119 -4.65 -0.56 10.63
N GLU A 120 -5.34 -0.44 11.78
CA GLU A 120 -6.15 0.72 12.13
C GLU A 120 -5.29 1.79 12.80
N LEU A 121 -5.07 2.91 12.11
CA LEU A 121 -4.22 4.00 12.56
C LEU A 121 -5.00 5.31 12.64
N THR A 122 -4.47 6.26 13.39
CA THR A 122 -4.92 7.65 13.35
C THR A 122 -3.77 8.53 12.89
N ILE A 123 -3.92 9.20 11.76
CA ILE A 123 -2.91 10.10 11.17
C ILE A 123 -3.57 11.45 10.92
N GLY A 124 -3.04 12.52 11.52
CA GLY A 124 -3.61 13.86 11.40
C GLY A 124 -5.08 13.94 11.83
N GLY A 125 -5.48 13.16 12.85
CA GLY A 125 -6.85 13.08 13.33
C GLY A 125 -7.82 12.30 12.43
N ARG A 126 -7.33 11.63 11.37
CA ARG A 126 -8.13 10.87 10.42
C ARG A 126 -7.96 9.36 10.62
N ASN A 127 -9.04 8.62 10.39
CA ASN A 127 -9.02 7.16 10.48
C ASN A 127 -8.38 6.58 9.21
N VAL A 128 -7.27 5.89 9.39
CA VAL A 128 -6.51 5.26 8.30
C VAL A 128 -6.50 3.76 8.51
N LEU A 129 -6.85 3.03 7.47
CA LEU A 129 -6.74 1.57 7.44
C LEU A 129 -5.65 1.16 6.47
N VAL A 130 -4.66 0.41 6.95
CA VAL A 130 -3.60 -0.15 6.10
C VAL A 130 -3.87 -1.62 5.85
N LEU A 131 -3.92 -2.01 4.57
CA LEU A 131 -4.11 -3.39 4.12
C LEU A 131 -2.98 -3.78 3.17
N ILE A 132 -2.21 -4.80 3.51
CA ILE A 132 -1.06 -5.19 2.69
C ILE A 132 -1.52 -6.03 1.49
N CYS A 133 -1.42 -5.47 0.29
CA CYS A 133 -1.57 -6.14 -1.01
C CYS A 133 -2.84 -7.01 -1.10
N ALA A 134 -2.71 -8.34 -1.00
CA ALA A 134 -3.81 -9.29 -1.13
C ALA A 134 -4.92 -9.11 -0.06
N ASP A 135 -4.63 -8.50 1.07
CA ASP A 135 -5.65 -8.18 2.07
C ASP A 135 -6.74 -7.27 1.49
N PHE A 136 -6.36 -6.36 0.60
CA PHE A 136 -7.28 -5.42 -0.04
C PHE A 136 -8.27 -6.08 -1.00
N TRP A 137 -7.99 -7.30 -1.47
CA TRP A 137 -8.89 -8.03 -2.38
C TRP A 137 -10.21 -8.43 -1.72
N PHE A 138 -10.25 -8.45 -0.40
CA PHE A 138 -11.38 -8.94 0.39
C PHE A 138 -12.00 -7.82 1.21
N SER A 139 -13.22 -7.43 0.87
CA SER A 139 -13.94 -6.33 1.54
C SER A 139 -14.25 -6.59 3.01
N ASP A 140 -14.30 -7.87 3.44
CA ASP A 140 -14.56 -8.24 4.83
C ASP A 140 -13.49 -7.71 5.80
N LEU A 141 -12.24 -7.54 5.34
CA LEU A 141 -11.19 -6.95 6.18
C LEU A 141 -11.46 -5.46 6.46
N ILE A 142 -11.99 -4.72 5.47
CA ILE A 142 -12.39 -3.33 5.70
C ILE A 142 -13.60 -3.27 6.65
N GLN A 143 -14.54 -4.22 6.51
CA GLN A 143 -15.72 -4.31 7.38
C GLN A 143 -15.37 -4.64 8.84
N ARG A 144 -14.21 -5.26 9.10
CA ARG A 144 -13.71 -5.55 10.45
C ARG A 144 -13.18 -4.31 11.17
N ALA A 145 -12.90 -3.23 10.45
CA ALA A 145 -12.42 -1.99 11.06
C ALA A 145 -13.46 -1.47 12.08
N ARG A 146 -12.96 -1.08 13.25
CA ARG A 146 -13.81 -0.54 14.34
C ARG A 146 -14.41 0.81 13.97
N ARG A 147 -13.68 1.59 13.18
CA ARG A 147 -14.09 2.91 12.69
C ARG A 147 -14.10 2.90 11.17
N LEU A 148 -15.03 3.67 10.58
CA LEU A 148 -15.03 3.90 9.15
C LEU A 148 -13.72 4.59 8.74
N PRO A 149 -12.92 3.98 7.85
CA PRO A 149 -11.67 4.60 7.43
C PRO A 149 -11.94 5.81 6.52
N ASP A 150 -11.24 6.90 6.73
CA ASP A 150 -11.20 8.03 5.78
C ASP A 150 -10.26 7.71 4.60
N LEU A 151 -9.20 6.97 4.90
CA LEU A 151 -8.18 6.52 3.95
C LEU A 151 -7.98 5.01 4.09
N VAL A 152 -7.97 4.30 2.98
CA VAL A 152 -7.49 2.91 2.88
C VAL A 152 -6.17 2.95 2.11
N LEU A 153 -5.08 2.61 2.78
CA LEU A 153 -3.73 2.63 2.23
C LEU A 153 -3.25 1.21 1.96
N VAL A 154 -2.76 0.98 0.75
CA VAL A 154 -2.40 -0.36 0.29
C VAL A 154 -0.95 -0.40 -0.19
N PRO A 155 -0.02 -0.79 0.69
CA PRO A 155 1.30 -1.21 0.23
C PRO A 155 1.15 -2.47 -0.62
N ALA A 156 1.59 -2.45 -1.86
CA ALA A 156 1.46 -3.58 -2.77
C ALA A 156 2.80 -4.02 -3.37
N LEU A 157 2.87 -5.30 -3.66
CA LEU A 157 3.80 -5.95 -4.57
C LEU A 157 2.95 -6.78 -5.51
N SER A 158 2.40 -6.11 -6.52
CA SER A 158 1.55 -6.74 -7.53
C SER A 158 2.37 -7.63 -8.46
N VAL A 159 1.75 -8.68 -8.96
CA VAL A 159 2.44 -9.65 -9.81
C VAL A 159 1.77 -9.79 -11.16
N THR A 160 2.57 -9.79 -12.21
CA THR A 160 2.10 -10.03 -13.58
C THR A 160 2.13 -11.53 -13.87
N ARG A 161 0.95 -12.15 -13.94
CA ARG A 161 0.77 -13.57 -14.33
C ARG A 161 0.32 -13.75 -15.78
N LYS A 162 -0.04 -12.68 -16.44
CA LYS A 162 -0.43 -12.63 -17.85
C LYS A 162 0.75 -12.09 -18.68
N PRO A 163 0.73 -12.22 -20.01
CA PRO A 163 1.81 -11.73 -20.85
C PRO A 163 2.15 -10.25 -20.65
N THR A 164 1.16 -9.45 -20.26
CA THR A 164 1.28 -8.00 -20.07
C THR A 164 0.67 -7.55 -18.74
N PRO A 165 1.08 -6.40 -18.18
CA PRO A 165 0.57 -5.90 -16.90
C PRO A 165 -0.85 -5.33 -16.98
N GLU A 166 -1.41 -5.10 -18.16
CA GLU A 166 -2.69 -4.41 -18.36
C GLU A 166 -3.85 -5.11 -17.67
N TYR A 167 -3.86 -6.44 -17.65
CA TYR A 167 -4.89 -7.19 -16.92
C TYR A 167 -4.86 -6.88 -15.42
N SER A 168 -3.69 -6.92 -14.81
CA SER A 168 -3.54 -6.62 -13.39
C SER A 168 -3.89 -5.16 -13.09
N ARG A 169 -3.44 -4.23 -13.93
CA ARG A 169 -3.75 -2.80 -13.82
C ARG A 169 -5.26 -2.54 -13.88
N ALA A 170 -5.95 -3.14 -14.85
CA ALA A 170 -7.40 -3.02 -14.97
C ALA A 170 -8.11 -3.58 -13.73
N LEU A 171 -7.70 -4.76 -13.26
CA LEU A 171 -8.30 -5.40 -12.09
C LEU A 171 -8.13 -4.55 -10.82
N TRP A 172 -6.91 -4.07 -10.57
CA TRP A 172 -6.64 -3.22 -9.41
C TRP A 172 -7.38 -1.88 -9.48
N ARG A 173 -7.44 -1.25 -10.67
CA ARG A 173 -8.24 -0.05 -10.90
C ARG A 173 -9.70 -0.27 -10.48
N HIS A 174 -10.32 -1.34 -10.95
CA HIS A 174 -11.71 -1.65 -10.62
C HIS A 174 -11.91 -1.93 -9.13
N LEU A 175 -10.98 -2.67 -8.51
CA LEU A 175 -11.03 -2.90 -7.07
C LEU A 175 -10.92 -1.61 -6.26
N CYS A 176 -9.99 -0.73 -6.61
CA CYS A 176 -9.81 0.56 -5.93
C CYS A 176 -11.07 1.42 -6.03
N ILE A 177 -11.66 1.56 -7.22
CA ILE A 177 -12.90 2.30 -7.43
C ILE A 177 -14.04 1.68 -6.61
N ALA A 178 -14.21 0.36 -6.71
CA ALA A 178 -15.28 -0.34 -6.00
C ALA A 178 -15.17 -0.16 -4.47
N ARG A 179 -13.98 -0.31 -3.90
CA ARG A 179 -13.77 -0.16 -2.45
C ARG A 179 -13.90 1.29 -2.00
N ALA A 180 -13.37 2.25 -2.78
CA ALA A 180 -13.54 3.66 -2.48
C ALA A 180 -15.03 4.03 -2.42
N TYR A 181 -15.80 3.59 -3.40
CA TYR A 181 -17.24 3.85 -3.47
C TYR A 181 -18.03 3.09 -2.39
N GLU A 182 -17.77 1.78 -2.21
CA GLU A 182 -18.46 0.92 -1.24
C GLU A 182 -18.33 1.46 0.20
N PHE A 183 -17.12 1.86 0.59
CA PHE A 183 -16.82 2.29 1.96
C PHE A 183 -16.81 3.81 2.15
N GLY A 184 -17.02 4.58 1.09
CA GLY A 184 -16.93 6.03 1.17
C GLY A 184 -15.59 6.47 1.75
N ALA A 185 -14.49 5.96 1.21
CA ALA A 185 -13.13 6.21 1.66
C ALA A 185 -12.22 6.47 0.46
N TYR A 186 -11.22 7.32 0.61
CA TYR A 186 -10.15 7.41 -0.38
C TYR A 186 -9.30 6.15 -0.33
N VAL A 187 -8.87 5.65 -1.49
CA VAL A 187 -7.98 4.49 -1.57
C VAL A 187 -6.68 4.90 -2.26
N GLY A 188 -5.55 4.65 -1.61
CA GLY A 188 -4.23 4.87 -2.17
C GLY A 188 -3.40 3.60 -2.21
N VAL A 189 -2.81 3.30 -3.37
CA VAL A 189 -1.95 2.14 -3.60
C VAL A 189 -0.56 2.61 -3.99
N SER A 190 0.48 2.16 -3.29
CA SER A 190 1.87 2.22 -3.74
C SER A 190 2.35 0.82 -4.09
N ASP A 191 3.01 0.68 -5.24
CA ASP A 191 3.40 -0.61 -5.79
C ASP A 191 4.82 -0.54 -6.36
N TRP A 192 5.42 -1.69 -6.62
CA TRP A 192 6.64 -1.78 -7.41
C TRP A 192 6.35 -1.44 -8.87
N GLY A 193 7.16 -0.55 -9.44
CA GLY A 193 7.03 -0.14 -10.84
C GLY A 193 7.27 -1.31 -11.80
N TYR A 194 6.58 -1.32 -12.93
CA TYR A 194 6.80 -2.28 -14.01
C TYR A 194 7.95 -1.79 -14.93
N PRO A 195 8.89 -2.67 -15.32
CA PRO A 195 9.06 -4.08 -14.97
C PRO A 195 10.10 -4.27 -13.85
N SER A 196 9.68 -4.33 -12.59
CA SER A 196 10.58 -4.80 -11.52
C SER A 196 10.64 -6.32 -11.51
N GLU A 197 11.83 -6.89 -11.54
CA GLU A 197 12.01 -8.35 -11.55
C GLU A 197 11.82 -8.93 -10.15
N LEU A 198 10.85 -9.83 -9.98
CA LEU A 198 10.46 -10.38 -8.69
C LEU A 198 11.23 -11.63 -8.29
N VAL A 199 11.81 -12.33 -9.28
CA VAL A 199 12.66 -13.49 -9.06
C VAL A 199 13.92 -13.31 -9.90
N PRO A 200 15.09 -13.05 -9.31
CA PRO A 200 16.32 -12.86 -10.04
C PRO A 200 16.63 -14.04 -10.97
N ALA A 201 17.15 -13.74 -12.16
CA ALA A 201 17.54 -14.78 -13.13
C ALA A 201 18.58 -15.76 -12.58
N ALA A 202 19.36 -15.33 -11.58
CA ALA A 202 20.39 -16.12 -10.91
C ALA A 202 19.84 -17.16 -9.90
N GLU A 203 18.60 -17.04 -9.46
CA GLU A 203 17.95 -18.09 -8.65
C GLU A 203 17.58 -19.28 -9.54
N THR A 204 18.49 -20.24 -9.64
CA THR A 204 18.40 -21.38 -10.57
C THR A 204 18.25 -22.73 -9.87
N THR A 205 17.52 -22.79 -8.74
CA THR A 205 17.16 -24.11 -8.19
C THR A 205 16.32 -24.87 -9.22
N PRO A 206 16.41 -26.23 -9.26
CA PRO A 206 15.62 -27.03 -10.18
C PRO A 206 14.11 -26.70 -10.13
N ASP A 207 13.57 -26.46 -8.92
CA ASP A 207 12.16 -26.15 -8.70
C ASP A 207 11.79 -24.77 -9.27
N VAL A 208 12.63 -23.74 -9.04
CA VAL A 208 12.42 -22.41 -9.61
C VAL A 208 12.46 -22.45 -11.14
N ARG A 209 13.37 -23.25 -11.73
CA ARG A 209 13.44 -23.44 -13.18
C ARG A 209 12.18 -24.13 -13.72
N ALA A 210 11.70 -25.16 -13.06
CA ALA A 210 10.48 -25.88 -13.45
C ALA A 210 9.25 -24.98 -13.39
N LEU A 211 9.05 -24.26 -12.29
CA LEU A 211 7.94 -23.31 -12.11
C LEU A 211 8.00 -22.15 -13.11
N ARG A 212 9.21 -21.67 -13.41
CA ARG A 212 9.43 -20.61 -14.40
C ARG A 212 9.12 -21.10 -15.83
N ALA A 213 9.51 -22.33 -16.15
CA ALA A 213 9.21 -22.96 -17.44
C ALA A 213 7.72 -23.24 -17.62
N ALA A 214 7.02 -23.56 -16.52
CA ALA A 214 5.56 -23.73 -16.51
C ALA A 214 4.78 -22.40 -16.52
N GLY A 215 5.46 -21.24 -16.44
CA GLY A 215 4.80 -19.94 -16.36
C GLY A 215 4.08 -19.69 -15.03
N GLU A 216 4.38 -20.46 -14.00
CA GLU A 216 3.73 -20.39 -12.68
C GLU A 216 4.34 -19.34 -11.76
N LEU A 217 5.59 -18.91 -12.04
CA LEU A 217 6.24 -17.83 -11.30
C LEU A 217 5.95 -16.48 -11.97
N PRO A 218 5.44 -15.51 -11.23
CA PRO A 218 5.34 -14.14 -11.71
C PRO A 218 6.75 -13.58 -11.93
N ARG A 219 6.97 -13.06 -13.12
CA ARG A 219 8.29 -12.57 -13.53
C ARG A 219 8.53 -11.13 -13.12
N PHE A 220 7.47 -10.33 -13.19
CA PHE A 220 7.53 -8.89 -12.97
C PHE A 220 6.39 -8.40 -12.08
N SER A 221 6.63 -7.27 -11.41
CA SER A 221 5.57 -6.44 -10.86
C SER A 221 4.62 -5.98 -11.97
N SER A 222 3.44 -5.48 -11.58
CA SER A 222 2.47 -4.98 -12.59
C SER A 222 2.45 -3.45 -12.69
N GLY A 223 2.89 -2.73 -11.64
CA GLY A 223 2.78 -1.29 -11.55
C GLY A 223 1.31 -0.86 -11.53
N VAL A 224 0.69 -1.00 -10.35
CA VAL A 224 -0.74 -0.74 -10.16
C VAL A 224 -1.00 0.45 -9.25
N ALA A 225 0.05 1.21 -8.93
CA ALA A 225 -0.04 2.34 -8.02
C ALA A 225 -1.00 3.42 -8.54
N GLY A 226 -1.81 3.95 -7.63
CA GLY A 226 -2.76 4.99 -7.96
C GLY A 226 -3.70 5.31 -6.82
N PHE A 227 -4.56 6.28 -7.08
CA PHE A 227 -5.48 6.88 -6.14
C PHE A 227 -6.91 6.78 -6.64
N ALA A 228 -7.81 6.27 -5.81
CA ALA A 228 -9.25 6.26 -6.08
C ALA A 228 -9.96 7.28 -5.20
N ASP A 229 -10.75 8.13 -5.85
CA ASP A 229 -11.53 9.20 -5.25
C ASP A 229 -13.04 8.89 -5.37
N PRO A 230 -13.72 8.61 -4.25
CA PRO A 230 -15.15 8.33 -4.28
C PRO A 230 -16.02 9.58 -4.45
N THR A 231 -15.45 10.78 -4.26
CA THR A 231 -16.21 12.03 -4.23
C THR A 231 -16.36 12.68 -5.60
N THR A 232 -15.55 12.26 -6.57
CA THR A 232 -15.58 12.82 -7.92
C THR A 232 -16.76 12.29 -8.73
N THR A 233 -17.36 13.15 -9.54
CA THR A 233 -18.38 12.80 -10.55
C THR A 233 -17.79 12.58 -11.93
N ASP A 234 -16.49 12.84 -12.10
CA ASP A 234 -15.76 12.63 -13.35
C ASP A 234 -15.25 11.19 -13.42
N PRO A 235 -15.72 10.35 -14.35
CA PRO A 235 -15.31 8.95 -14.48
C PRO A 235 -13.79 8.79 -14.69
N GLU A 236 -13.15 9.71 -15.39
CA GLU A 236 -11.71 9.66 -15.65
C GLU A 236 -10.88 9.94 -14.40
N ARG A 237 -11.47 10.58 -13.41
CA ARG A 237 -10.83 10.92 -12.14
C ARG A 237 -11.15 9.94 -11.01
N MET A 238 -12.08 8.99 -11.22
CA MET A 238 -12.40 7.99 -10.21
C MET A 238 -11.18 7.15 -9.80
N PHE A 239 -10.24 6.95 -10.74
CA PHE A 239 -8.93 6.37 -10.45
C PHE A 239 -7.84 7.10 -11.23
N GLN A 240 -6.86 7.60 -10.52
CA GLN A 240 -5.73 8.33 -11.09
C GLN A 240 -4.44 7.55 -10.83
N PRO A 241 -3.81 6.95 -11.86
CA PRO A 241 -2.55 6.23 -11.70
C PRO A 241 -1.42 7.18 -11.32
N VAL A 242 -0.39 6.65 -10.66
CA VAL A 242 0.86 7.39 -10.40
C VAL A 242 1.51 7.78 -11.71
N GLY A 243 1.55 6.87 -12.67
CA GLY A 243 2.05 7.12 -14.02
C GLY A 243 3.56 7.13 -14.12
N SER A 244 4.07 7.69 -15.23
CA SER A 244 5.49 7.60 -15.61
C SER A 244 6.45 8.36 -14.67
N SER A 245 5.94 9.26 -13.84
CA SER A 245 6.76 9.96 -12.84
C SER A 245 7.19 9.08 -11.67
N ALA A 246 6.59 7.90 -11.53
CA ALA A 246 6.80 6.93 -10.45
C ALA A 246 6.54 7.48 -9.02
N ILE A 247 6.18 8.75 -8.90
CA ILE A 247 5.77 9.43 -7.66
C ILE A 247 4.71 10.48 -7.98
N ARG A 248 3.65 10.55 -7.17
CA ARG A 248 2.61 11.56 -7.33
C ARG A 248 1.94 11.91 -6.01
N ALA A 249 1.66 13.22 -5.83
CA ALA A 249 0.90 13.74 -4.71
C ALA A 249 -0.57 13.94 -5.10
N TYR A 250 -1.47 13.45 -4.26
CA TYR A 250 -2.92 13.55 -4.42
C TYR A 250 -3.50 14.38 -3.27
N PRO A 251 -4.15 15.51 -3.53
CA PRO A 251 -4.82 16.27 -2.48
C PRO A 251 -6.02 15.49 -1.94
N ILE A 252 -6.20 15.52 -0.62
CA ILE A 252 -7.32 14.89 0.06
C ILE A 252 -8.26 15.98 0.58
N ASP A 253 -9.53 15.93 0.14
CA ASP A 253 -10.60 16.82 0.61
C ASP A 253 -11.55 16.05 1.54
N PHE A 254 -11.31 16.16 2.82
CA PHE A 254 -12.18 15.51 3.82
C PHE A 254 -13.58 16.12 3.90
N GLY A 255 -13.75 17.40 3.54
CA GLY A 255 -15.07 18.03 3.48
C GLY A 255 -15.92 17.44 2.36
N ALA A 256 -15.31 17.21 1.20
CA ALA A 256 -15.97 16.48 0.10
C ALA A 256 -16.34 15.04 0.51
N LEU A 257 -15.44 14.34 1.22
CA LEU A 257 -15.71 12.99 1.70
C LEU A 257 -16.88 12.95 2.70
N GLU A 258 -16.93 13.86 3.64
CA GLU A 258 -18.02 13.97 4.62
C GLU A 258 -19.36 14.28 3.92
N THR A 259 -19.35 15.14 2.90
CA THR A 259 -20.55 15.44 2.09
C THR A 259 -21.00 14.22 1.32
N PHE A 260 -20.09 13.51 0.68
CA PHE A 260 -20.37 12.25 -0.03
C PHE A 260 -21.00 11.20 0.89
N ARG A 261 -20.46 11.02 2.09
CA ARG A 261 -20.98 10.07 3.08
C ARG A 261 -22.38 10.45 3.57
N ARG A 262 -22.61 11.73 3.85
CA ARG A 262 -23.92 12.23 4.28
C ARG A 262 -24.98 11.96 3.23
N ASP A 263 -24.73 12.29 1.95
CA ASP A 263 -25.65 12.00 0.85
C ASP A 263 -25.99 10.51 0.78
N ARG A 264 -25.05 9.63 1.01
CA ARG A 264 -25.27 8.17 1.01
C ARG A 264 -26.10 7.70 2.20
N ILE A 265 -25.86 8.24 3.38
CA ILE A 265 -26.65 7.94 4.58
C ILE A 265 -28.10 8.38 4.33
N ASP A 266 -28.31 9.59 3.82
CA ASP A 266 -29.63 10.15 3.55
C ASP A 266 -30.41 9.33 2.50
N ARG A 267 -29.71 8.68 1.58
CA ARG A 267 -30.27 7.75 0.59
C ARG A 267 -30.39 6.30 1.05
N GLY A 268 -29.97 5.99 2.27
CA GLY A 268 -29.97 4.63 2.81
C GLY A 268 -28.85 3.71 2.31
N PHE A 269 -27.81 4.26 1.66
CA PHE A 269 -26.64 3.51 1.20
C PHE A 269 -25.51 3.62 2.21
N PHE A 270 -25.48 2.73 3.20
CA PHE A 270 -24.37 2.68 4.14
C PHE A 270 -24.03 1.25 4.59
N TRP A 271 -22.76 0.94 4.76
CA TRP A 271 -22.29 -0.41 5.07
C TRP A 271 -22.40 -0.78 6.57
N LYS A 272 -22.34 0.19 7.46
CA LYS A 272 -22.72 0.04 8.87
C LYS A 272 -23.99 0.82 9.09
N GLY A 273 -24.97 0.21 9.72
CA GLY A 273 -26.24 0.86 9.97
C GLY A 273 -26.07 2.24 10.58
N SER A 274 -26.81 3.20 10.09
CA SER A 274 -26.80 4.63 10.48
C SER A 274 -27.09 4.91 11.97
N LYS A 275 -27.02 3.88 12.81
CA LYS A 275 -27.26 3.94 14.25
C LYS A 275 -25.99 4.05 15.11
N ASP A 276 -24.81 3.95 14.50
CA ASP A 276 -23.58 4.24 15.24
C ASP A 276 -23.32 5.74 15.11
N PRO A 277 -23.50 6.51 16.17
CA PRO A 277 -23.11 7.91 16.17
C PRO A 277 -21.61 8.02 15.99
N ALA A 278 -21.18 9.01 15.22
CA ALA A 278 -19.79 9.35 14.93
C ALA A 278 -18.96 9.50 16.20
#